data_198403c36182a8779c6fdd29d604e269
#
_entry.id   198403c36182a8779c6fdd29d604e269
#
_cell.length_a   1.000
_cell.length_b   1.000
_cell.length_c   1.000
_cell.angle_alpha   90.00
_cell.angle_beta   90.00
_cell.angle_gamma   90.00
#
_symmetry.space_group_name_H-M   'P 1'
#
loop_
_entity.id
_entity.type
_entity.pdbx_description
1 polymer ?
#
loop_
_entity_poly.entity_id
_entity_poly.type
_entity_poly.pdbx_seq_one_letter_code
_entity_poly.pdbx_strand_id
1 'polypeptide(L)'
;LVHDPSVLLLDEPAANLDPKSRIDLRNVLKKLASDGKTILISSHILSEIEDTCDSLGFMRDGGMALSGTLDEISRQKDRATHLKIHLLEPYPALREVISKIPSLSQFEETAACKTKFRVSLDGGEKEATQALAKLVKTGVPVSEFICQKPRVEELFLELESASKERGKS
;
A
#
# COMPACT_ATOMS: atom_id res chain seq x y z
N LEU A 1 -26.48 11.19 -13.93
CA LEU A 1 -25.77 12.00 -14.95
C LEU A 1 -26.72 12.25 -16.11
N VAL A 2 -27.07 13.53 -16.32
CA VAL A 2 -28.12 13.89 -17.29
C VAL A 2 -27.75 13.55 -18.74
N HIS A 3 -26.44 13.63 -19.09
CA HIS A 3 -25.95 13.41 -20.46
C HIS A 3 -25.28 12.05 -20.69
N ASP A 4 -25.30 11.19 -19.68
CA ASP A 4 -24.69 9.84 -19.69
C ASP A 4 -23.29 9.77 -20.39
N PRO A 5 -22.31 10.63 -20.00
CA PRO A 5 -21.01 10.69 -20.66
C PRO A 5 -20.23 9.38 -20.48
N SER A 6 -19.38 9.06 -21.45
CA SER A 6 -18.45 7.92 -21.36
C SER A 6 -17.23 8.22 -20.49
N VAL A 7 -16.87 9.50 -20.34
CA VAL A 7 -15.72 9.97 -19.56
C VAL A 7 -16.18 11.02 -18.54
N LEU A 8 -15.76 10.87 -17.29
CA LEU A 8 -15.97 11.83 -16.22
C LEU A 8 -14.64 12.40 -15.75
N LEU A 9 -14.60 13.71 -15.58
CA LEU A 9 -13.46 14.42 -14.97
C LEU A 9 -13.95 15.06 -13.68
N LEU A 10 -13.38 14.64 -12.55
CA LEU A 10 -13.79 15.07 -11.22
C LEU A 10 -12.60 15.68 -10.48
N ASP A 11 -12.73 16.92 -10.10
CA ASP A 11 -11.72 17.64 -9.33
C ASP A 11 -12.13 17.69 -7.86
N GLU A 12 -11.33 17.05 -6.99
CA GLU A 12 -11.54 16.96 -5.55
C GLU A 12 -13.00 16.60 -5.14
N PRO A 13 -13.62 15.55 -5.72
CA PRO A 13 -15.06 15.33 -5.56
C PRO A 13 -15.48 14.95 -4.14
N ALA A 14 -14.54 14.48 -3.30
CA ALA A 14 -14.77 14.12 -1.91
C ALA A 14 -14.37 15.25 -0.92
N ALA A 15 -13.88 16.39 -1.41
CA ALA A 15 -13.50 17.50 -0.55
C ALA A 15 -14.72 18.00 0.25
N ASN A 16 -14.51 18.23 1.54
CA ASN A 16 -15.53 18.71 2.48
C ASN A 16 -16.75 17.79 2.68
N LEU A 17 -16.72 16.54 2.20
CA LEU A 17 -17.75 15.56 2.53
C LEU A 17 -17.48 14.94 3.90
N ASP A 18 -18.57 14.63 4.62
CA ASP A 18 -18.50 13.80 5.82
C ASP A 18 -18.12 12.35 5.47
N PRO A 19 -17.65 11.54 6.44
CA PRO A 19 -17.19 10.18 6.18
C PRO A 19 -18.23 9.27 5.51
N LYS A 20 -19.52 9.43 5.82
CA LYS A 20 -20.58 8.64 5.22
C LYS A 20 -20.77 9.02 3.75
N SER A 21 -20.86 10.31 3.46
CA SER A 21 -20.99 10.83 2.10
C SER A 21 -19.81 10.45 1.20
N ARG A 22 -18.59 10.35 1.75
CA ARG A 22 -17.42 9.83 1.02
C ARG A 22 -17.57 8.38 0.61
N ILE A 23 -18.08 7.54 1.52
CA ILE A 23 -18.36 6.13 1.22
C ILE A 23 -19.42 6.02 0.13
N ASP A 24 -20.50 6.79 0.22
CA ASP A 24 -21.58 6.80 -0.77
C ASP A 24 -21.07 7.25 -2.15
N LEU A 25 -20.27 8.32 -2.20
CA LEU A 25 -19.62 8.78 -3.43
C LEU A 25 -18.73 7.69 -4.04
N ARG A 26 -17.88 7.04 -3.24
CA ARG A 26 -17.03 5.93 -3.68
C ARG A 26 -17.83 4.81 -4.32
N ASN A 27 -18.94 4.41 -3.68
CA ASN A 27 -19.80 3.35 -4.20
C ASN A 27 -20.43 3.73 -5.54
N VAL A 28 -20.84 4.98 -5.69
CA VAL A 28 -21.36 5.52 -6.96
C VAL A 28 -20.29 5.48 -8.04
N LEU A 29 -19.07 5.94 -7.74
CA LEU A 29 -17.96 5.94 -8.70
C LEU A 29 -17.59 4.52 -9.16
N LYS A 30 -17.48 3.59 -8.22
CA LYS A 30 -17.23 2.17 -8.52
C LYS A 30 -18.32 1.56 -9.41
N LYS A 31 -19.59 1.90 -9.16
CA LYS A 31 -20.70 1.47 -9.99
C LYS A 31 -20.60 2.05 -11.40
N LEU A 32 -20.33 3.33 -11.55
CA LEU A 32 -20.16 3.96 -12.85
C LEU A 32 -19.00 3.35 -13.64
N ALA A 33 -17.87 3.06 -12.98
CA ALA A 33 -16.76 2.36 -13.60
C ALA A 33 -17.14 0.95 -14.05
N SER A 34 -17.87 0.18 -13.23
CA SER A 34 -18.38 -1.15 -13.60
C SER A 34 -19.37 -1.12 -14.77
N ASP A 35 -20.09 0.00 -14.93
CA ASP A 35 -20.98 0.26 -16.06
C ASP A 35 -20.22 0.73 -17.34
N GLY A 36 -18.88 0.66 -17.32
CA GLY A 36 -18.01 0.96 -18.47
C GLY A 36 -17.63 2.43 -18.61
N LYS A 37 -17.84 3.28 -17.62
CA LYS A 37 -17.41 4.69 -17.63
C LYS A 37 -15.92 4.80 -17.30
N THR A 38 -15.23 5.70 -17.98
CA THR A 38 -13.86 6.10 -17.62
C THR A 38 -13.93 7.31 -16.68
N ILE A 39 -13.26 7.23 -15.54
CA ILE A 39 -13.33 8.28 -14.51
C ILE A 39 -11.91 8.74 -14.19
N LEU A 40 -11.64 10.03 -14.34
CA LEU A 40 -10.42 10.68 -13.88
C LEU A 40 -10.75 11.54 -12.67
N ILE A 41 -10.06 11.28 -11.56
CA ILE A 41 -10.28 11.97 -10.29
C ILE A 41 -8.98 12.63 -9.86
N SER A 42 -9.04 13.92 -9.47
CA SER A 42 -7.98 14.53 -8.66
C SER A 42 -8.35 14.40 -7.18
N SER A 43 -7.39 14.12 -6.33
CA SER A 43 -7.53 14.17 -4.87
C SER A 43 -6.18 14.36 -4.19
N HIS A 44 -6.19 15.07 -3.07
CA HIS A 44 -5.05 15.15 -2.15
C HIS A 44 -5.15 14.14 -0.99
N ILE A 45 -6.24 13.37 -0.93
CA ILE A 45 -6.47 12.33 0.08
C ILE A 45 -6.05 10.98 -0.50
N LEU A 46 -4.83 10.57 -0.20
CA LEU A 46 -4.19 9.39 -0.81
C LEU A 46 -4.94 8.09 -0.53
N SER A 47 -5.52 7.93 0.66
CA SER A 47 -6.31 6.75 1.02
C SER A 47 -7.59 6.61 0.20
N GLU A 48 -8.17 7.71 -0.28
CA GLU A 48 -9.35 7.66 -1.15
C GLU A 48 -8.99 7.15 -2.55
N ILE A 49 -7.80 7.52 -3.04
CA ILE A 49 -7.27 7.04 -4.33
C ILE A 49 -7.03 5.53 -4.27
N GLU A 50 -6.36 5.05 -3.21
CA GLU A 50 -6.12 3.61 -3.02
C GLU A 50 -7.39 2.77 -3.06
N ASP A 51 -8.43 3.26 -2.42
CA ASP A 51 -9.70 2.53 -2.28
C ASP A 51 -10.60 2.60 -3.52
N THR A 52 -10.35 3.56 -4.42
CA THR A 52 -11.31 3.91 -5.49
C THR A 52 -10.75 3.70 -6.89
N CYS A 53 -9.44 3.88 -7.09
CA CYS A 53 -8.82 3.92 -8.41
C CYS A 53 -8.07 2.63 -8.75
N ASP A 54 -8.10 2.21 -10.01
CA ASP A 54 -7.32 1.08 -10.54
C ASP A 54 -5.88 1.50 -10.88
N SER A 55 -5.72 2.77 -11.26
CA SER A 55 -4.45 3.37 -11.64
C SER A 55 -4.33 4.76 -11.04
N LEU A 56 -3.12 5.19 -10.81
CA LEU A 56 -2.84 6.51 -10.27
C LEU A 56 -1.69 7.19 -11.01
N GLY A 57 -1.67 8.52 -10.92
CA GLY A 57 -0.61 9.35 -11.46
C GLY A 57 -0.22 10.42 -10.46
N PHE A 58 1.06 10.59 -10.21
CA PHE A 58 1.60 11.69 -9.44
C PHE A 58 2.08 12.79 -10.36
N MET A 59 1.44 13.95 -10.26
CA MET A 59 1.85 15.16 -10.98
C MET A 59 2.73 16.03 -10.08
N ARG A 60 3.77 16.60 -10.70
CA ARG A 60 4.68 17.50 -10.02
C ARG A 60 5.30 18.49 -10.98
N ASP A 61 5.40 19.75 -10.57
CA ASP A 61 5.99 20.84 -11.39
C ASP A 61 5.45 20.86 -12.82
N GLY A 62 4.15 20.55 -12.99
CA GLY A 62 3.49 20.47 -14.29
C GLY A 62 3.79 19.20 -15.10
N GLY A 63 4.57 18.27 -14.58
CA GLY A 63 4.93 17.01 -15.23
C GLY A 63 4.39 15.77 -14.49
N MET A 64 4.28 14.65 -15.23
CA MET A 64 3.94 13.35 -14.64
C MET A 64 5.20 12.73 -14.03
N ALA A 65 5.28 12.67 -12.70
CA ALA A 65 6.42 12.11 -11.98
C ALA A 65 6.36 10.57 -11.93
N LEU A 66 5.16 10.00 -11.85
CA LEU A 66 4.91 8.57 -11.77
C LEU A 66 3.49 8.27 -12.24
N SER A 67 3.28 7.17 -12.95
CA SER A 67 1.92 6.71 -13.32
C SER A 67 1.90 5.21 -13.52
N GLY A 68 0.74 4.61 -13.26
CA GLY A 68 0.49 3.18 -13.43
C GLY A 68 -0.50 2.64 -12.41
N THR A 69 -0.71 1.34 -12.42
CA THR A 69 -1.44 0.65 -11.36
C THR A 69 -0.62 0.64 -10.06
N LEU A 70 -1.28 0.46 -8.92
CA LEU A 70 -0.60 0.32 -7.62
C LEU A 70 0.45 -0.79 -7.64
N ASP A 71 0.13 -1.92 -8.28
CA ASP A 71 1.04 -3.05 -8.39
C ASP A 71 2.26 -2.75 -9.28
N GLU A 72 2.07 -2.06 -10.42
CA GLU A 72 3.16 -1.63 -11.30
C GLU A 72 4.09 -0.64 -10.62
N ILE A 73 3.52 0.35 -9.93
CA ILE A 73 4.27 1.37 -9.21
C ILE A 73 5.08 0.75 -8.07
N SER A 74 4.49 -0.18 -7.35
CA SER A 74 5.18 -0.92 -6.28
C SER A 74 6.35 -1.75 -6.80
N ARG A 75 6.21 -2.39 -7.97
CA ARG A 75 7.28 -3.18 -8.61
C ARG A 75 8.42 -2.33 -9.18
N GLN A 76 8.11 -1.15 -9.75
CA GLN A 76 9.12 -0.29 -10.38
C GLN A 76 10.21 0.18 -9.44
N LYS A 77 9.99 0.15 -8.12
CA LYS A 77 10.93 0.66 -7.12
C LYS A 77 11.60 -0.42 -6.28
N ASP A 78 11.63 -1.68 -6.71
CA ASP A 78 12.21 -2.81 -5.93
C ASP A 78 11.69 -2.85 -4.47
N ARG A 79 10.45 -2.43 -4.26
CA ARG A 79 9.89 -2.36 -2.92
C ARG A 79 9.44 -3.73 -2.48
N ALA A 80 10.15 -4.23 -1.51
CA ALA A 80 9.74 -5.41 -0.79
C ALA A 80 8.34 -5.20 -0.18
N THR A 81 7.44 -6.12 -0.43
CA THR A 81 6.21 -6.26 0.36
C THR A 81 6.61 -6.38 1.84
N HIS A 82 5.92 -5.69 2.73
CA HIS A 82 6.22 -5.79 4.15
C HIS A 82 5.24 -6.71 4.85
N LEU A 83 5.78 -7.58 5.69
CA LEU A 83 4.99 -8.38 6.62
C LEU A 83 4.99 -7.71 7.99
N LYS A 84 3.80 -7.46 8.54
CA LYS A 84 3.64 -7.18 9.96
C LYS A 84 3.35 -8.47 10.68
N ILE A 85 4.19 -8.80 11.64
CA ILE A 85 4.10 -10.02 12.44
C ILE A 85 3.92 -9.62 13.89
N HIS A 86 2.80 -10.02 14.49
CA HIS A 86 2.59 -9.90 15.92
C HIS A 86 2.68 -11.28 16.57
N LEU A 87 3.32 -11.36 17.72
CA LEU A 87 3.44 -12.57 18.53
C LEU A 87 2.58 -12.45 19.79
N LEU A 88 2.08 -13.55 20.28
CA LEU A 88 1.39 -13.65 21.57
C LEU A 88 2.32 -13.28 22.74
N GLU A 89 3.59 -13.70 22.62
CA GLU A 89 4.63 -13.49 23.64
C GLU A 89 6.00 -13.30 22.95
N PRO A 90 6.97 -12.68 23.61
CA PRO A 90 8.32 -12.53 23.07
C PRO A 90 8.95 -13.86 22.72
N TYR A 91 9.51 -13.97 21.50
CA TYR A 91 10.18 -15.18 21.03
C TYR A 91 11.63 -14.84 20.63
N PRO A 92 12.62 -15.08 21.55
CA PRO A 92 14.00 -14.62 21.34
C PRO A 92 14.68 -15.16 20.09
N ALA A 93 14.33 -16.39 19.66
CA ALA A 93 14.87 -17.00 18.46
C ALA A 93 14.22 -16.53 17.14
N LEU A 94 13.27 -15.58 17.18
CA LEU A 94 12.53 -15.14 15.99
C LEU A 94 13.47 -14.68 14.85
N ARG A 95 14.47 -13.88 15.18
CA ARG A 95 15.44 -13.40 14.18
C ARG A 95 16.18 -14.56 13.48
N GLU A 96 16.55 -15.58 14.22
CA GLU A 96 17.21 -16.77 13.67
C GLU A 96 16.25 -17.58 12.77
N VAL A 97 14.99 -17.71 13.18
CA VAL A 97 13.97 -18.39 12.37
C VAL A 97 13.71 -17.62 11.07
N ILE A 98 13.57 -16.29 11.14
CA ILE A 98 13.35 -15.44 9.96
C ILE A 98 14.55 -15.52 9.01
N SER A 99 15.79 -15.50 9.50
CA SER A 99 16.99 -15.59 8.64
C SER A 99 17.11 -16.89 7.85
N LYS A 100 16.43 -17.97 8.28
CA LYS A 100 16.34 -19.25 7.56
C LYS A 100 15.26 -19.30 6.48
N ILE A 101 14.50 -18.22 6.32
CA ILE A 101 13.44 -18.10 5.29
C ILE A 101 13.96 -17.17 4.18
N PRO A 102 14.36 -17.72 3.00
CA PRO A 102 15.05 -16.94 1.97
C PRO A 102 14.26 -15.75 1.43
N SER A 103 12.92 -15.84 1.46
CA SER A 103 12.03 -14.75 1.02
C SER A 103 11.89 -13.62 2.04
N LEU A 104 12.49 -13.71 3.22
CA LEU A 104 12.41 -12.69 4.26
C LEU A 104 13.75 -11.98 4.47
N SER A 105 13.70 -10.66 4.58
CA SER A 105 14.86 -9.82 4.80
C SER A 105 14.48 -8.60 5.67
N GLN A 106 15.43 -7.75 6.02
CA GLN A 106 15.21 -6.48 6.74
C GLN A 106 14.26 -6.61 7.94
N PHE A 107 14.71 -7.33 8.95
CA PHE A 107 13.95 -7.52 10.19
C PHE A 107 14.05 -6.27 11.09
N GLU A 108 12.92 -5.64 11.36
CA GLU A 108 12.80 -4.49 12.23
C GLU A 108 11.82 -4.75 13.38
N GLU A 109 12.22 -4.41 14.59
CA GLU A 109 11.36 -4.42 15.76
C GLU A 109 10.60 -3.08 15.86
N THR A 110 9.26 -3.11 15.78
CA THR A 110 8.45 -1.90 15.69
C THR A 110 7.90 -1.40 17.03
N ALA A 111 8.10 -2.13 18.10
CA ALA A 111 7.65 -1.72 19.43
C ALA A 111 8.56 -2.26 20.55
N ALA A 112 8.71 -1.50 21.63
CA ALA A 112 9.48 -1.87 22.82
C ALA A 112 9.03 -3.18 23.50
N CYS A 113 7.84 -3.69 23.18
CA CYS A 113 7.29 -4.93 23.74
C CYS A 113 7.87 -6.22 23.13
N LYS A 114 8.78 -6.13 22.18
CA LYS A 114 9.41 -7.30 21.51
C LYS A 114 8.43 -8.34 20.95
N THR A 115 7.23 -7.91 20.60
CA THR A 115 6.17 -8.76 20.02
C THR A 115 5.67 -8.29 18.69
N LYS A 116 6.08 -7.10 18.22
CA LYS A 116 5.66 -6.51 16.95
C LYS A 116 6.85 -6.27 16.05
N PHE A 117 6.80 -6.85 14.88
CA PHE A 117 7.90 -6.85 13.93
C PHE A 117 7.44 -6.46 12.54
N ARG A 118 8.32 -5.80 11.79
CA ARG A 118 8.20 -5.59 10.36
C ARG A 118 9.31 -6.35 9.66
N VAL A 119 8.98 -7.08 8.61
CA VAL A 119 9.93 -7.88 7.84
C VAL A 119 9.66 -7.66 6.36
N SER A 120 10.70 -7.41 5.58
CA SER A 120 10.57 -7.30 4.14
C SER A 120 10.38 -8.69 3.52
N LEU A 121 9.42 -8.82 2.60
CA LEU A 121 9.13 -10.03 1.85
C LEU A 121 9.55 -9.83 0.39
N ASP A 122 10.44 -10.68 -0.08
CA ASP A 122 10.73 -10.81 -1.50
C ASP A 122 9.75 -11.80 -2.12
N GLY A 123 8.77 -11.27 -2.86
CA GLY A 123 7.70 -12.03 -3.46
C GLY A 123 6.30 -11.52 -3.14
N GLY A 124 5.30 -12.34 -3.41
CA GLY A 124 3.88 -12.03 -3.24
C GLY A 124 3.18 -12.85 -2.16
N GLU A 125 1.87 -13.00 -2.32
CA GLU A 125 1.01 -13.72 -1.35
C GLU A 125 1.39 -15.20 -1.19
N LYS A 126 1.94 -15.83 -2.23
CA LYS A 126 2.39 -17.21 -2.19
C LYS A 126 3.59 -17.37 -1.26
N GLU A 127 4.58 -16.49 -1.39
CA GLU A 127 5.77 -16.44 -0.55
C GLU A 127 5.41 -16.07 0.89
N ALA A 128 4.47 -15.15 1.09
CA ALA A 128 3.92 -14.79 2.40
C ALA A 128 3.29 -16.01 3.09
N THR A 129 2.47 -16.79 2.36
CA THR A 129 1.84 -18.02 2.88
C THR A 129 2.87 -19.05 3.26
N GLN A 130 3.93 -19.24 2.47
CA GLN A 130 5.02 -20.16 2.78
C GLN A 130 5.82 -19.70 4.00
N ALA A 131 6.07 -18.41 4.14
CA ALA A 131 6.75 -17.83 5.29
C ALA A 131 5.95 -18.07 6.58
N LEU A 132 4.62 -17.78 6.56
CA LEU A 132 3.74 -18.06 7.68
C LEU A 132 3.76 -19.53 8.08
N ALA A 133 3.64 -20.44 7.10
CA ALA A 133 3.67 -21.88 7.36
C ALA A 133 4.98 -22.32 8.03
N LYS A 134 6.12 -21.76 7.63
CA LYS A 134 7.43 -22.03 8.27
C LYS A 134 7.50 -21.50 9.69
N LEU A 135 7.02 -20.26 9.94
CA LEU A 135 6.99 -19.67 11.28
C LEU A 135 6.17 -20.53 12.25
N VAL A 136 4.97 -20.94 11.83
CA VAL A 136 4.09 -21.79 12.65
C VAL A 136 4.71 -23.17 12.91
N LYS A 137 5.31 -23.79 11.89
CA LYS A 137 6.00 -25.11 12.04
C LYS A 137 7.18 -25.06 13.00
N THR A 138 7.85 -23.92 13.12
CA THR A 138 8.97 -23.74 14.06
C THR A 138 8.52 -23.35 15.47
N GLY A 139 7.21 -23.31 15.72
CA GLY A 139 6.65 -23.02 17.04
C GLY A 139 6.61 -21.54 17.40
N VAL A 140 6.78 -20.65 16.42
CA VAL A 140 6.64 -19.20 16.66
C VAL A 140 5.18 -18.88 17.00
N PRO A 141 4.88 -18.23 18.15
CA PRO A 141 3.51 -17.97 18.60
C PRO A 141 2.92 -16.74 17.86
N VAL A 142 2.64 -16.87 16.56
CA VAL A 142 2.10 -15.80 15.73
C VAL A 142 0.63 -15.55 16.09
N SER A 143 0.29 -14.33 16.50
CA SER A 143 -1.08 -13.87 16.76
C SER A 143 -1.67 -13.13 15.58
N GLU A 144 -0.84 -12.43 14.80
CA GLU A 144 -1.29 -11.67 13.63
C GLU A 144 -0.19 -11.69 12.55
N PHE A 145 -0.61 -11.88 11.31
CA PHE A 145 0.29 -11.89 10.16
C PHE A 145 -0.37 -11.15 9.01
N ILE A 146 0.12 -9.94 8.72
CA ILE A 146 -0.44 -9.07 7.70
C ILE A 146 0.60 -8.87 6.61
N CYS A 147 0.22 -9.22 5.38
CA CYS A 147 0.96 -8.87 4.17
C CYS A 147 0.55 -7.45 3.76
N GLN A 148 1.42 -6.48 4.00
CA GLN A 148 1.15 -5.08 3.72
C GLN A 148 1.84 -4.68 2.43
N LYS A 149 1.04 -4.38 1.39
CA LYS A 149 1.54 -3.70 0.19
C LYS A 149 1.97 -2.26 0.57
N PRO A 150 2.97 -1.68 -0.12
CA PRO A 150 3.31 -0.28 0.07
C PRO A 150 2.07 0.60 -0.13
N ARG A 151 1.80 1.50 0.80
CA ARG A 151 0.70 2.46 0.68
C ARG A 151 1.07 3.59 -0.27
N VAL A 152 0.08 4.16 -0.95
CA VAL A 152 0.26 5.35 -1.81
C VAL A 152 0.89 6.50 -1.02
N GLU A 153 0.58 6.65 0.26
CA GLU A 153 1.18 7.65 1.16
C GLU A 153 2.70 7.46 1.31
N GLU A 154 3.18 6.23 1.45
CA GLU A 154 4.61 5.93 1.55
C GLU A 154 5.32 6.24 0.22
N LEU A 155 4.65 5.94 -0.91
CA LEU A 155 5.14 6.27 -2.25
C LEU A 155 5.24 7.77 -2.47
N PHE A 156 4.24 8.52 -2.02
CA PHE A 156 4.19 9.97 -2.12
C PHE A 156 5.31 10.64 -1.31
N LEU A 157 5.46 10.26 -0.02
CA LEU A 157 6.48 10.82 0.87
C LEU A 157 7.90 10.62 0.34
N GLU A 158 8.17 9.50 -0.32
CA GLU A 158 9.49 9.27 -0.91
C GLU A 158 9.71 10.05 -2.20
N LEU A 159 8.67 10.24 -3.02
CA LEU A 159 8.76 11.13 -4.17
C LEU A 159 9.07 12.55 -3.72
N GLU A 160 8.49 13.00 -2.61
CA GLU A 160 8.80 14.31 -2.03
C GLU A 160 10.23 14.38 -1.46
N SER A 161 10.70 13.35 -0.76
CA SER A 161 12.03 13.34 -0.14
C SER A 161 13.15 13.27 -1.18
N ALA A 162 13.03 12.44 -2.19
CA ALA A 162 13.99 12.33 -3.29
C ALA A 162 14.20 13.64 -4.07
N SER A 163 13.26 14.56 -3.98
CA SER A 163 13.33 15.85 -4.64
C SER A 163 14.02 16.93 -3.82
N LYS A 164 13.90 16.88 -2.50
CA LYS A 164 14.62 17.81 -1.61
C LYS A 164 16.14 17.62 -1.69
N GLU A 165 16.58 16.42 -2.05
CA GLU A 165 18.00 16.12 -2.26
C GLU A 165 18.52 16.63 -3.61
N ARG A 166 17.72 16.61 -4.67
CA ARG A 166 18.10 17.13 -5.99
C ARG A 166 18.07 18.65 -6.10
N GLY A 167 17.34 19.35 -5.24
CA GLY A 167 17.26 20.82 -5.22
C GLY A 167 18.36 21.48 -4.38
N LYS A 168 19.31 20.72 -3.79
CA LYS A 168 20.45 21.22 -2.99
C LYS A 168 21.80 21.09 -3.71
N SER A 169 21.82 20.78 -4.99
CA SER A 169 23.03 20.75 -5.82
C SER A 169 23.09 21.92 -6.76
#